data_13116208015871158c1cc4ef55b65955
#
_entry.id   13116208015871158c1cc4ef55b65955
#
_cell.length_a   1.000
_cell.length_b   1.000
_cell.length_c   1.000
_cell.angle_alpha   90.00
_cell.angle_beta   90.00
_cell.angle_gamma   90.00
#
_symmetry.space_group_name_H-M   'P 1'
#
loop_
_entity.id
_entity.type
_entity.pdbx_description
1 polymer ?
#
loop_
_entity_poly.entity_id
_entity_poly.type
_entity_poly.pdbx_seq_one_letter_code
_entity_poly.pdbx_strand_id
1 'polypeptide(L)'
;MRFRNPVAIAFLLAWLPVNPGLAASAVVKDGSTIQLGNVTYRLDGIDAPAVDQPCIDEHADPWACGVEARDQLTKLIGGKPIHCDDIGIDPTAKKRRLGVCKIEGDPTSLSQVLVRQGYALNVEASATGRFKPDEAAAKNDRLGLWKGCFVAPSEFRSSKKDGALLGNSCPADRDTQIRAALFPDDLAMPASCNIKGKYAVRARVTGNVGIYHLQACRSYPGLTNPDRWFCSEEDAQAAGFRRAYNCRPGAKSK
;
A
#
# COMPACT_ATOMS: atom_id res chain seq x y z
N MET A 1 -36.43 -78.06 -3.90
CA MET A 1 -36.50 -76.64 -4.31
C MET A 1 -35.74 -75.80 -3.28
N ARG A 2 -34.56 -75.25 -3.66
CA ARG A 2 -33.73 -74.41 -2.80
C ARG A 2 -33.87 -72.99 -3.25
N PHE A 3 -34.45 -72.13 -2.41
CA PHE A 3 -34.55 -70.68 -2.64
C PHE A 3 -33.21 -70.06 -2.22
N ARG A 4 -32.56 -69.37 -3.20
CA ARG A 4 -31.37 -68.52 -2.93
C ARG A 4 -31.85 -67.08 -2.73
N ASN A 5 -31.63 -66.54 -1.52
CA ASN A 5 -31.82 -65.13 -1.26
C ASN A 5 -30.69 -64.29 -1.91
N PRO A 6 -30.99 -63.17 -2.56
CA PRO A 6 -29.95 -62.24 -2.97
C PRO A 6 -29.57 -61.30 -1.81
N VAL A 7 -28.30 -61.25 -1.50
CA VAL A 7 -27.74 -60.27 -0.56
C VAL A 7 -27.63 -58.91 -1.27
N ALA A 8 -28.41 -57.96 -0.84
CA ALA A 8 -28.31 -56.56 -1.31
C ALA A 8 -27.15 -55.89 -0.58
N ILE A 9 -26.08 -55.57 -1.29
CA ILE A 9 -24.95 -54.77 -0.81
C ILE A 9 -25.35 -53.29 -0.91
N ALA A 10 -25.66 -52.63 0.19
CA ALA A 10 -25.89 -51.21 0.26
C ALA A 10 -24.52 -50.47 0.25
N PHE A 11 -24.23 -49.76 -0.81
CA PHE A 11 -23.10 -48.84 -0.87
C PHE A 11 -23.44 -47.58 -0.08
N LEU A 12 -22.87 -47.46 1.12
CA LEU A 12 -22.88 -46.20 1.88
C LEU A 12 -21.87 -45.23 1.24
N LEU A 13 -22.38 -44.28 0.46
CA LEU A 13 -21.62 -43.13 0.01
C LEU A 13 -21.34 -42.21 1.24
N ALA A 14 -20.13 -42.31 1.76
CA ALA A 14 -19.65 -41.39 2.79
C ALA A 14 -19.46 -39.99 2.16
N TRP A 15 -20.35 -39.07 2.48
CA TRP A 15 -20.17 -37.65 2.21
C TRP A 15 -19.05 -37.14 3.13
N LEU A 16 -17.84 -36.94 2.58
CA LEU A 16 -16.78 -36.22 3.25
C LEU A 16 -17.17 -34.73 3.30
N PRO A 17 -17.15 -34.09 4.46
CA PRO A 17 -17.38 -32.65 4.52
C PRO A 17 -16.22 -31.96 3.79
N VAL A 18 -16.52 -31.23 2.72
CA VAL A 18 -15.61 -30.28 2.10
C VAL A 18 -15.42 -29.16 3.13
N ASN A 19 -14.29 -29.17 3.83
CA ASN A 19 -13.90 -28.04 4.66
C ASN A 19 -13.72 -26.83 3.72
N PRO A 20 -14.50 -25.75 3.86
CA PRO A 20 -14.18 -24.50 3.18
C PRO A 20 -12.82 -24.06 3.71
N GLY A 21 -11.79 -24.13 2.86
CA GLY A 21 -10.48 -23.60 3.20
C GLY A 21 -10.69 -22.17 3.71
N LEU A 22 -10.19 -21.88 4.90
CA LEU A 22 -10.17 -20.53 5.46
C LEU A 22 -9.47 -19.63 4.42
N ALA A 23 -10.26 -18.84 3.69
CA ALA A 23 -9.71 -17.83 2.80
C ALA A 23 -8.82 -16.92 3.66
N ALA A 24 -7.54 -16.81 3.30
CA ALA A 24 -6.61 -15.98 4.05
C ALA A 24 -7.11 -14.53 4.01
N SER A 25 -7.34 -13.96 5.19
CA SER A 25 -7.73 -12.55 5.29
C SER A 25 -6.60 -11.66 4.75
N ALA A 26 -6.94 -10.71 3.90
CA ALA A 26 -5.97 -9.77 3.37
C ALA A 26 -5.53 -8.79 4.47
N VAL A 27 -4.23 -8.58 4.63
CA VAL A 27 -3.66 -7.53 5.47
C VAL A 27 -3.22 -6.38 4.58
N VAL A 28 -3.84 -5.22 4.73
CA VAL A 28 -3.50 -4.01 3.98
C VAL A 28 -2.27 -3.36 4.61
N LYS A 29 -1.23 -3.11 3.80
CA LYS A 29 0.01 -2.47 4.23
C LYS A 29 0.01 -0.96 3.95
N ASP A 30 -0.38 -0.56 2.75
CA ASP A 30 -0.56 0.82 2.29
C ASP A 30 -1.69 0.89 1.26
N GLY A 31 -1.91 2.07 0.64
CA GLY A 31 -2.97 2.27 -0.35
C GLY A 31 -2.82 1.47 -1.65
N SER A 32 -1.72 0.73 -1.83
CA SER A 32 -1.45 -0.08 -3.04
C SER A 32 -0.88 -1.46 -2.75
N THR A 33 -0.72 -1.84 -1.48
CA THR A 33 -0.04 -3.08 -1.09
C THR A 33 -0.88 -3.88 -0.10
N ILE A 34 -1.11 -5.16 -0.44
CA ILE A 34 -1.81 -6.12 0.44
C ILE A 34 -0.97 -7.37 0.62
N GLN A 35 -1.14 -8.03 1.76
CA GLN A 35 -0.58 -9.35 2.03
C GLN A 35 -1.71 -10.38 2.07
N LEU A 36 -1.59 -11.44 1.26
CA LEU A 36 -2.45 -12.62 1.25
C LEU A 36 -1.64 -13.84 1.69
N GLY A 37 -1.91 -14.36 2.87
CA GLY A 37 -1.09 -15.42 3.44
C GLY A 37 0.38 -14.99 3.52
N ASN A 38 1.26 -15.71 2.83
CA ASN A 38 2.71 -15.44 2.81
C ASN A 38 3.17 -14.58 1.63
N VAL A 39 2.25 -14.16 0.76
CA VAL A 39 2.59 -13.37 -0.44
C VAL A 39 2.15 -11.93 -0.26
N THR A 40 3.08 -10.99 -0.48
CA THR A 40 2.78 -9.57 -0.53
C THR A 40 2.62 -9.15 -1.99
N TYR A 41 1.46 -8.58 -2.32
CA TYR A 41 1.14 -8.06 -3.63
C TYR A 41 1.11 -6.54 -3.63
N ARG A 42 1.79 -5.92 -4.59
CA ARG A 42 1.51 -4.57 -5.02
C ARG A 42 0.41 -4.62 -6.08
N LEU A 43 -0.61 -3.81 -5.90
CA LEU A 43 -1.71 -3.69 -6.86
C LEU A 43 -1.19 -3.09 -8.18
N ASP A 44 -1.44 -3.78 -9.27
CA ASP A 44 -0.93 -3.39 -10.59
C ASP A 44 -1.65 -2.17 -11.16
N GLY A 45 -0.89 -1.36 -11.89
CA GLY A 45 -1.39 -0.23 -12.69
C GLY A 45 -1.70 1.03 -11.90
N ILE A 46 -1.39 1.09 -10.60
CA ILE A 46 -1.67 2.25 -9.76
C ILE A 46 -0.47 2.72 -8.95
N ASP A 47 -0.53 4.01 -8.55
CA ASP A 47 0.41 4.63 -7.64
C ASP A 47 -0.37 5.37 -6.53
N ALA A 48 -0.41 4.77 -5.33
CA ALA A 48 -1.08 5.34 -4.18
C ALA A 48 -0.09 6.10 -3.27
N PRO A 49 -0.55 7.08 -2.50
CA PRO A 49 0.27 7.78 -1.53
C PRO A 49 0.92 6.82 -0.53
N ALA A 50 2.19 7.08 -0.21
CA ALA A 50 2.86 6.39 0.87
C ALA A 50 2.19 6.73 2.21
N VAL A 51 2.21 5.82 3.18
CA VAL A 51 1.49 6.02 4.46
C VAL A 51 1.90 7.31 5.16
N ASP A 52 3.17 7.71 5.00
CA ASP A 52 3.73 8.95 5.52
C ASP A 52 3.59 10.16 4.60
N GLN A 53 2.83 10.06 3.51
CA GLN A 53 2.61 11.19 2.61
C GLN A 53 1.46 12.06 3.12
N PRO A 54 1.70 13.36 3.41
CA PRO A 54 0.64 14.34 3.61
C PRO A 54 0.16 14.91 2.27
N CYS A 55 -1.07 15.37 2.26
CA CYS A 55 -1.68 16.16 1.20
C CYS A 55 -2.32 17.41 1.82
N ILE A 56 -2.71 18.37 0.99
CA ILE A 56 -3.49 19.53 1.39
C ILE A 56 -4.92 19.34 0.88
N ASP A 57 -5.91 19.64 1.70
CA ASP A 57 -7.30 19.56 1.30
C ASP A 57 -7.79 20.85 0.59
N GLU A 58 -9.08 20.91 0.28
CA GLU A 58 -9.72 22.07 -0.37
C GLU A 58 -9.76 23.32 0.50
N HIS A 59 -9.52 23.21 1.80
CA HIS A 59 -9.48 24.31 2.76
C HIS A 59 -8.05 24.78 3.04
N ALA A 60 -7.06 24.19 2.39
CA ALA A 60 -5.63 24.40 2.59
C ALA A 60 -5.09 23.80 3.91
N ASP A 61 -5.82 22.85 4.50
CA ASP A 61 -5.39 22.13 5.68
C ASP A 61 -4.63 20.85 5.30
N PRO A 62 -3.51 20.53 5.98
CA PRO A 62 -2.78 19.28 5.76
C PRO A 62 -3.56 18.09 6.32
N TRP A 63 -3.58 16.97 5.57
CA TRP A 63 -4.19 15.71 5.99
C TRP A 63 -3.34 14.51 5.59
N ALA A 64 -3.47 13.41 6.33
CA ALA A 64 -2.68 12.20 6.15
C ALA A 64 -3.25 11.33 5.00
N CYS A 65 -3.09 11.79 3.75
CA CYS A 65 -3.70 11.12 2.59
C CYS A 65 -3.19 9.70 2.34
N GLY A 66 -1.97 9.40 2.74
CA GLY A 66 -1.45 8.04 2.66
C GLY A 66 -2.11 7.08 3.65
N VAL A 67 -2.40 7.56 4.87
CA VAL A 67 -3.19 6.80 5.87
C VAL A 67 -4.62 6.60 5.35
N GLU A 68 -5.24 7.65 4.83
CA GLU A 68 -6.59 7.59 4.27
C GLU A 68 -6.68 6.58 3.11
N ALA A 69 -5.73 6.60 2.16
CA ALA A 69 -5.70 5.65 1.05
C ALA A 69 -5.60 4.20 1.54
N ARG A 70 -4.77 3.91 2.56
CA ARG A 70 -4.69 2.60 3.22
C ARG A 70 -6.02 2.20 3.84
N ASP A 71 -6.63 3.11 4.57
CA ASP A 71 -7.87 2.85 5.31
C ASP A 71 -9.05 2.64 4.34
N GLN A 72 -9.09 3.35 3.22
CA GLN A 72 -10.08 3.14 2.16
C GLN A 72 -9.90 1.77 1.47
N LEU A 73 -8.68 1.34 1.20
CA LEU A 73 -8.43 -0.01 0.70
C LEU A 73 -8.87 -1.07 1.73
N THR A 74 -8.59 -0.85 3.01
CA THR A 74 -9.04 -1.73 4.11
C THR A 74 -10.57 -1.81 4.16
N LYS A 75 -11.25 -0.68 4.06
CA LYS A 75 -12.71 -0.60 4.03
C LYS A 75 -13.30 -1.27 2.78
N LEU A 76 -12.68 -1.08 1.61
CA LEU A 76 -13.10 -1.70 0.36
C LEU A 76 -13.06 -3.22 0.45
N ILE A 77 -11.99 -3.77 1.00
CA ILE A 77 -11.84 -5.22 1.23
C ILE A 77 -12.86 -5.69 2.27
N GLY A 78 -12.98 -5.00 3.41
CA GLY A 78 -14.01 -5.24 4.41
C GLY A 78 -14.08 -6.69 4.92
N GLY A 79 -12.94 -7.41 4.97
CA GLY A 79 -12.87 -8.82 5.35
C GLY A 79 -13.38 -9.82 4.30
N LYS A 80 -13.74 -9.36 3.11
CA LYS A 80 -14.19 -10.22 2.01
C LYS A 80 -13.03 -11.03 1.44
N PRO A 81 -13.29 -12.22 0.90
CA PRO A 81 -12.28 -13.02 0.18
C PRO A 81 -11.72 -12.24 -1.01
N ILE A 82 -10.39 -12.27 -1.16
CA ILE A 82 -9.66 -11.63 -2.25
C ILE A 82 -8.94 -12.69 -3.08
N HIS A 83 -9.05 -12.55 -4.39
CA HIS A 83 -8.24 -13.27 -5.35
C HIS A 83 -7.29 -12.30 -6.06
N CYS A 84 -6.01 -12.69 -6.21
CA CYS A 84 -5.01 -11.93 -6.96
C CYS A 84 -4.43 -12.80 -8.07
N ASP A 85 -4.57 -12.34 -9.31
CA ASP A 85 -3.82 -12.86 -10.45
C ASP A 85 -2.39 -12.34 -10.35
N ASP A 86 -1.43 -13.23 -10.10
CA ASP A 86 -0.01 -12.91 -10.01
C ASP A 86 0.56 -12.66 -11.41
N ILE A 87 1.06 -11.46 -11.67
CA ILE A 87 1.59 -11.06 -12.97
C ILE A 87 3.11 -10.87 -13.00
N GLY A 88 3.79 -11.20 -11.92
CA GLY A 88 5.24 -11.20 -11.89
C GLY A 88 5.85 -10.58 -10.62
N ILE A 89 7.17 -10.44 -10.62
CA ILE A 89 7.91 -9.81 -9.53
C ILE A 89 7.76 -8.29 -9.63
N ASP A 90 7.50 -7.62 -8.50
CA ASP A 90 7.54 -6.16 -8.45
C ASP A 90 8.97 -5.66 -8.72
N PRO A 91 9.20 -4.87 -9.78
CA PRO A 91 10.54 -4.37 -10.11
C PRO A 91 11.13 -3.46 -9.02
N THR A 92 10.28 -2.89 -8.15
CA THR A 92 10.72 -2.01 -7.07
C THR A 92 11.07 -2.75 -5.79
N ALA A 93 10.59 -4.01 -5.62
CA ALA A 93 10.84 -4.79 -4.41
C ALA A 93 10.83 -6.31 -4.70
N LYS A 94 12.01 -6.93 -4.76
CA LYS A 94 12.20 -8.35 -5.17
C LYS A 94 11.38 -9.39 -4.38
N LYS A 95 10.97 -9.07 -3.15
CA LYS A 95 10.16 -9.96 -2.30
C LYS A 95 8.66 -9.77 -2.48
N ARG A 96 8.25 -8.82 -3.31
CA ARG A 96 6.87 -8.45 -3.55
C ARG A 96 6.47 -8.86 -4.97
N ARG A 97 5.22 -9.23 -5.14
CA ARG A 97 4.63 -9.58 -6.44
C ARG A 97 3.78 -8.42 -6.96
N LEU A 98 3.62 -8.33 -8.26
CA LEU A 98 2.57 -7.52 -8.86
C LEU A 98 1.32 -8.39 -9.00
N GLY A 99 0.17 -7.83 -8.67
CA GLY A 99 -1.09 -8.57 -8.72
C GLY A 99 -2.27 -7.74 -9.20
N VAL A 100 -3.10 -8.37 -10.03
CA VAL A 100 -4.44 -7.85 -10.34
C VAL A 100 -5.40 -8.47 -9.34
N CYS A 101 -5.71 -7.72 -8.28
CA CYS A 101 -6.49 -8.21 -7.15
C CYS A 101 -7.94 -7.76 -7.24
N LYS A 102 -8.87 -8.66 -6.88
CA LYS A 102 -10.32 -8.46 -6.90
C LYS A 102 -10.96 -9.06 -5.66
N ILE A 103 -12.09 -8.52 -5.25
CA ILE A 103 -12.99 -9.20 -4.31
C ILE A 103 -13.62 -10.38 -5.06
N GLU A 104 -13.70 -11.55 -4.45
CA GLU A 104 -14.36 -12.71 -5.06
C GLU A 104 -15.80 -12.37 -5.48
N GLY A 105 -16.14 -12.70 -6.73
CA GLY A 105 -17.45 -12.40 -7.32
C GLY A 105 -17.61 -10.98 -7.87
N ASP A 106 -16.63 -10.08 -7.68
CA ASP A 106 -16.62 -8.74 -8.28
C ASP A 106 -15.66 -8.72 -9.48
N PRO A 107 -16.11 -8.37 -10.70
CA PRO A 107 -15.23 -8.26 -11.87
C PRO A 107 -14.26 -7.08 -11.78
N THR A 108 -14.55 -6.08 -10.93
CA THR A 108 -13.78 -4.84 -10.81
C THR A 108 -12.53 -5.06 -9.97
N SER A 109 -11.37 -4.63 -10.46
CA SER A 109 -10.14 -4.72 -9.67
C SER A 109 -10.11 -3.69 -8.53
N LEU A 110 -9.43 -4.03 -7.44
CA LEU A 110 -9.17 -3.08 -6.34
C LEU A 110 -8.47 -1.82 -6.85
N SER A 111 -7.52 -1.98 -7.80
CA SER A 111 -6.83 -0.87 -8.47
C SER A 111 -7.80 0.11 -9.12
N GLN A 112 -8.75 -0.40 -9.90
CA GLN A 112 -9.74 0.43 -10.60
C GLN A 112 -10.61 1.22 -9.63
N VAL A 113 -11.09 0.57 -8.56
CA VAL A 113 -11.94 1.22 -7.55
C VAL A 113 -11.17 2.34 -6.85
N LEU A 114 -9.90 2.11 -6.47
CA LEU A 114 -9.08 3.11 -5.79
C LEU A 114 -8.81 4.34 -6.68
N VAL A 115 -8.53 4.12 -7.97
CA VAL A 115 -8.35 5.23 -8.92
C VAL A 115 -9.64 6.02 -9.10
N ARG A 116 -10.77 5.33 -9.28
CA ARG A 116 -12.09 5.96 -9.45
C ARG A 116 -12.54 6.76 -8.22
N GLN A 117 -12.14 6.33 -7.03
CA GLN A 117 -12.37 7.05 -5.77
C GLN A 117 -11.32 8.13 -5.48
N GLY A 118 -10.29 8.27 -6.34
CA GLY A 118 -9.24 9.27 -6.20
C GLY A 118 -8.19 8.98 -5.12
N TYR A 119 -8.07 7.73 -4.64
CA TYR A 119 -7.08 7.35 -3.63
C TYR A 119 -5.79 6.77 -4.23
N ALA A 120 -5.73 6.63 -5.54
CA ALA A 120 -4.53 6.27 -6.28
C ALA A 120 -4.52 6.95 -7.65
N LEU A 121 -3.33 7.13 -8.20
CA LEU A 121 -3.15 7.59 -9.57
C LEU A 121 -3.06 6.39 -10.51
N ASN A 122 -3.53 6.58 -11.74
CA ASN A 122 -3.25 5.65 -12.83
C ASN A 122 -1.77 5.75 -13.24
N VAL A 123 -1.07 4.60 -13.36
CA VAL A 123 0.29 4.55 -13.87
C VAL A 123 0.25 4.32 -15.38
N GLU A 124 0.71 5.31 -16.16
CA GLU A 124 0.68 5.27 -17.63
C GLU A 124 1.53 4.15 -18.25
N ALA A 125 2.61 3.75 -17.57
CA ALA A 125 3.51 2.68 -18.00
C ALA A 125 2.90 1.26 -17.86
N SER A 126 1.79 1.10 -17.15
CA SER A 126 0.97 -0.11 -17.31
C SER A 126 0.41 -0.09 -18.72
N ALA A 127 0.65 -1.15 -19.49
CA ALA A 127 0.56 -1.27 -20.96
C ALA A 127 -0.65 -0.62 -21.68
N THR A 128 -1.55 0.05 -20.99
CA THR A 128 -2.78 0.57 -21.56
C THR A 128 -3.27 1.89 -20.95
N GLY A 129 -2.67 2.40 -19.87
CA GLY A 129 -3.32 3.49 -19.12
C GLY A 129 -4.76 3.10 -18.75
N ARG A 130 -4.94 1.84 -18.32
CA ARG A 130 -6.24 1.17 -18.13
C ARG A 130 -7.25 1.98 -17.35
N PHE A 131 -6.78 2.77 -16.40
CA PHE A 131 -7.63 3.50 -15.46
C PHE A 131 -7.69 5.00 -15.77
N LYS A 132 -7.25 5.45 -16.97
CA LYS A 132 -7.36 6.87 -17.38
C LYS A 132 -8.80 7.42 -17.30
N PRO A 133 -9.83 6.69 -17.76
CA PRO A 133 -11.21 7.17 -17.63
C PRO A 133 -11.65 7.30 -16.16
N ASP A 134 -11.26 6.34 -15.31
CA ASP A 134 -11.58 6.35 -13.88
C ASP A 134 -10.87 7.50 -13.16
N GLU A 135 -9.60 7.76 -13.50
CA GLU A 135 -8.85 8.91 -12.98
C GLU A 135 -9.45 10.24 -13.44
N ALA A 136 -9.84 10.35 -14.71
CA ALA A 136 -10.49 11.55 -15.23
C ALA A 136 -11.81 11.84 -14.51
N ALA A 137 -12.61 10.81 -14.24
CA ALA A 137 -13.83 10.93 -13.46
C ALA A 137 -13.52 11.41 -12.03
N ALA A 138 -12.54 10.81 -11.35
CA ALA A 138 -12.15 11.23 -10.01
C ALA A 138 -11.66 12.69 -9.95
N LYS A 139 -10.94 13.15 -10.99
CA LYS A 139 -10.52 14.57 -11.13
C LYS A 139 -11.71 15.50 -11.29
N ASN A 140 -12.64 15.17 -12.17
CA ASN A 140 -13.83 15.99 -12.43
C ASN A 140 -14.71 16.11 -11.19
N ASP A 141 -14.89 15.00 -10.47
CA ASP A 141 -15.73 14.91 -9.28
C ASP A 141 -14.99 15.36 -8.00
N ARG A 142 -13.71 15.75 -8.11
CA ARG A 142 -12.84 16.18 -6.99
C ARG A 142 -12.80 15.16 -5.85
N LEU A 143 -12.64 13.89 -6.17
CA LEU A 143 -12.61 12.80 -5.20
C LEU A 143 -11.21 12.57 -4.61
N GLY A 144 -11.16 12.16 -3.37
CA GLY A 144 -9.94 11.75 -2.68
C GLY A 144 -8.83 12.80 -2.78
N LEU A 145 -7.69 12.46 -3.39
CA LEU A 145 -6.54 13.35 -3.60
C LEU A 145 -6.89 14.57 -4.46
N TRP A 146 -7.81 14.40 -5.43
CA TRP A 146 -8.13 15.43 -6.43
C TRP A 146 -8.91 16.61 -5.87
N LYS A 147 -9.50 16.51 -4.67
CA LYS A 147 -10.17 17.63 -4.02
C LYS A 147 -9.20 18.75 -3.61
N GLY A 148 -7.98 18.39 -3.24
CA GLY A 148 -6.97 19.28 -2.68
C GLY A 148 -5.73 19.47 -3.55
N CYS A 149 -4.56 19.48 -2.91
CA CYS A 149 -3.25 19.63 -3.54
C CYS A 149 -2.25 18.59 -3.01
N PHE A 150 -1.48 17.99 -3.90
CA PHE A 150 -0.48 16.97 -3.54
C PHE A 150 0.63 16.88 -4.61
N VAL A 151 1.73 16.21 -4.28
CA VAL A 151 2.72 15.75 -5.26
C VAL A 151 2.47 14.29 -5.61
N ALA A 152 2.88 13.87 -6.81
CA ALA A 152 2.74 12.46 -7.21
C ALA A 152 3.39 11.54 -6.16
N PRO A 153 2.75 10.40 -5.78
CA PRO A 153 3.31 9.50 -4.78
C PRO A 153 4.73 9.01 -5.07
N SER A 154 5.06 8.77 -6.34
CA SER A 154 6.42 8.41 -6.77
C SER A 154 7.43 9.53 -6.53
N GLU A 155 7.05 10.78 -6.73
CA GLU A 155 7.90 11.95 -6.47
C GLU A 155 8.09 12.16 -4.95
N PHE A 156 7.02 11.99 -4.16
CA PHE A 156 7.13 12.01 -2.70
C PHE A 156 8.11 10.94 -2.20
N ARG A 157 7.98 9.70 -2.67
CA ARG A 157 8.88 8.59 -2.29
C ARG A 157 10.33 8.82 -2.69
N SER A 158 10.60 9.58 -3.73
CA SER A 158 11.94 9.98 -4.15
C SER A 158 12.43 11.30 -3.54
N SER A 159 11.69 11.87 -2.58
CA SER A 159 11.96 13.17 -1.95
C SER A 159 12.12 14.32 -2.92
N LYS A 160 11.38 14.27 -4.03
CA LYS A 160 11.39 15.32 -5.04
C LYS A 160 10.46 16.45 -4.62
N LYS A 161 11.00 17.38 -3.82
CA LYS A 161 10.24 18.51 -3.25
C LYS A 161 9.76 19.53 -4.30
N ASP A 162 10.40 19.56 -5.47
CA ASP A 162 10.08 20.41 -6.62
C ASP A 162 9.18 19.75 -7.67
N GLY A 163 8.65 18.56 -7.37
CA GLY A 163 7.70 17.85 -8.21
C GLY A 163 6.45 18.68 -8.55
N ALA A 164 5.78 18.33 -9.64
CA ALA A 164 4.56 19.02 -10.04
C ALA A 164 3.48 18.90 -8.97
N LEU A 165 2.84 20.01 -8.61
CA LEU A 165 1.65 20.01 -7.77
C LEU A 165 0.45 19.53 -8.59
N LEU A 166 -0.26 18.55 -8.06
CA LEU A 166 -1.43 17.93 -8.66
C LEU A 166 -2.65 18.19 -7.79
N GLY A 167 -3.83 18.12 -8.40
CA GLY A 167 -5.12 18.32 -7.72
C GLY A 167 -5.82 19.60 -8.16
N ASN A 168 -7.03 19.81 -7.66
CA ASN A 168 -7.91 20.91 -8.10
C ASN A 168 -7.77 22.18 -7.24
N SER A 169 -7.00 22.13 -6.16
CA SER A 169 -6.84 23.23 -5.20
C SER A 169 -5.37 23.53 -4.92
N CYS A 170 -4.57 23.75 -5.98
CA CYS A 170 -3.16 24.15 -5.92
C CYS A 170 -2.98 25.60 -6.37
N PRO A 171 -3.24 26.61 -5.51
CA PRO A 171 -3.07 28.01 -5.89
C PRO A 171 -1.59 28.35 -6.07
N ALA A 172 -1.24 28.92 -7.25
CA ALA A 172 0.13 29.20 -7.63
C ALA A 172 0.81 30.25 -6.73
N ASP A 173 0.05 31.16 -6.16
CA ASP A 173 0.53 32.20 -5.22
C ASP A 173 0.92 31.65 -3.85
N ARG A 174 0.58 30.38 -3.54
CA ARG A 174 0.90 29.69 -2.28
C ARG A 174 1.85 28.49 -2.45
N ASP A 175 2.51 28.35 -3.60
CA ASP A 175 3.36 27.17 -3.90
C ASP A 175 4.36 26.86 -2.78
N THR A 176 5.08 27.84 -2.27
CA THR A 176 6.07 27.66 -1.20
C THR A 176 5.44 27.16 0.10
N GLN A 177 4.27 27.69 0.48
CA GLN A 177 3.57 27.27 1.70
C GLN A 177 3.02 25.86 1.56
N ILE A 178 2.45 25.55 0.39
CA ILE A 178 1.95 24.21 0.08
C ILE A 178 3.07 23.19 0.15
N ARG A 179 4.22 23.46 -0.47
CA ARG A 179 5.38 22.54 -0.43
C ARG A 179 5.92 22.33 0.98
N ALA A 180 5.96 23.36 1.80
CA ALA A 180 6.33 23.23 3.21
C ALA A 180 5.37 22.31 3.97
N ALA A 181 4.08 22.40 3.71
CA ALA A 181 3.07 21.53 4.32
C ALA A 181 3.07 20.09 3.76
N LEU A 182 3.43 19.91 2.48
CA LEU A 182 3.58 18.59 1.85
C LEU A 182 4.86 17.85 2.26
N PHE A 183 5.87 18.57 2.76
CA PHE A 183 7.14 18.00 3.22
C PHE A 183 7.53 18.58 4.59
N PRO A 184 6.72 18.36 5.62
CA PRO A 184 6.97 18.91 6.96
C PRO A 184 8.22 18.27 7.58
N ASP A 185 8.96 19.04 8.37
CA ASP A 185 10.10 18.54 9.14
C ASP A 185 9.65 17.63 10.31
N ASP A 186 8.46 17.87 10.84
CA ASP A 186 7.84 17.06 11.88
C ASP A 186 6.47 16.58 11.43
N LEU A 187 6.36 15.26 11.19
CA LEU A 187 5.16 14.61 10.71
C LEU A 187 4.50 13.81 11.83
N ALA A 188 3.26 14.15 12.16
CA ALA A 188 2.45 13.37 13.09
C ALA A 188 1.98 12.07 12.43
N MET A 189 2.56 10.95 12.85
CA MET A 189 2.20 9.63 12.36
C MET A 189 1.32 8.88 13.35
N PRO A 190 0.45 7.95 12.90
CA PRO A 190 -0.22 7.01 13.78
C PRO A 190 0.78 6.25 14.67
N ALA A 191 0.39 5.90 15.90
CA ALA A 191 1.26 5.26 16.88
C ALA A 191 1.91 3.95 16.38
N SER A 192 1.27 3.26 15.44
CA SER A 192 1.80 2.06 14.79
C SER A 192 2.88 2.33 13.74
N CYS A 193 3.06 3.58 13.29
CA CYS A 193 3.97 3.99 12.24
C CYS A 193 5.19 4.71 12.84
N ASN A 194 5.98 3.98 13.61
CA ASN A 194 7.07 4.51 14.43
C ASN A 194 8.48 4.11 13.94
N ILE A 195 8.61 3.60 12.74
CA ILE A 195 9.90 3.25 12.14
C ILE A 195 10.41 4.45 11.37
N LYS A 196 11.57 4.98 11.77
CA LYS A 196 12.20 6.14 11.16
C LYS A 196 13.15 5.74 10.04
N GLY A 197 13.00 6.32 8.85
CA GLY A 197 13.88 6.13 7.70
C GLY A 197 14.70 7.38 7.38
N LYS A 198 15.96 7.19 6.99
CA LYS A 198 16.84 8.25 6.50
C LYS A 198 17.48 7.83 5.19
N TYR A 199 17.38 8.66 4.15
CA TYR A 199 18.14 8.44 2.93
C TYR A 199 19.64 8.53 3.25
N ALA A 200 20.43 7.59 2.75
CA ALA A 200 21.83 7.51 3.10
C ALA A 200 22.66 6.99 1.93
N VAL A 201 23.64 7.78 1.48
CA VAL A 201 24.57 7.37 0.42
C VAL A 201 25.26 6.05 0.74
N ARG A 202 25.64 5.82 2.01
CA ARG A 202 26.24 4.56 2.49
C ARG A 202 25.32 3.33 2.37
N ALA A 203 24.01 3.51 2.21
CA ALA A 203 23.10 2.41 1.98
C ALA A 203 23.18 1.87 0.55
N ARG A 204 23.62 2.69 -0.41
CA ARG A 204 23.75 2.35 -1.83
C ARG A 204 24.75 1.23 -2.07
N VAL A 205 25.77 1.10 -1.23
CA VAL A 205 26.78 0.01 -1.29
C VAL A 205 26.10 -1.37 -1.17
N THR A 206 24.96 -1.44 -0.49
CA THR A 206 24.15 -2.67 -0.34
C THR A 206 22.91 -2.68 -1.23
N GLY A 207 22.85 -1.81 -2.24
CA GLY A 207 21.72 -1.72 -3.16
C GLY A 207 20.44 -1.12 -2.55
N ASN A 208 20.57 -0.39 -1.43
CA ASN A 208 19.44 0.25 -0.75
C ASN A 208 19.49 1.77 -0.92
N VAL A 209 18.34 2.43 -0.82
CA VAL A 209 18.25 3.90 -0.92
C VAL A 209 18.47 4.59 0.43
N GLY A 210 18.18 3.87 1.53
CA GLY A 210 18.24 4.44 2.87
C GLY A 210 18.41 3.39 3.96
N ILE A 211 18.36 3.87 5.20
CA ILE A 211 18.50 3.08 6.43
C ILE A 211 17.32 3.38 7.31
N TYR A 212 16.63 2.34 7.79
CA TYR A 212 15.56 2.50 8.77
C TYR A 212 15.99 2.09 10.17
N HIS A 213 15.38 2.72 11.17
CA HIS A 213 15.65 2.56 12.58
C HIS A 213 14.37 2.21 13.33
N LEU A 214 14.38 1.08 14.04
CA LEU A 214 13.33 0.69 14.97
C LEU A 214 13.49 1.47 16.29
N GLN A 215 12.43 1.61 17.07
CA GLN A 215 12.48 2.24 18.39
C GLN A 215 13.54 1.62 19.33
N ALA A 216 13.78 0.31 19.19
CA ALA A 216 14.80 -0.41 19.96
C ALA A 216 16.25 -0.14 19.48
N CYS A 217 16.46 0.56 18.37
CA CYS A 217 17.79 0.89 17.88
C CYS A 217 18.43 1.99 18.72
N ARG A 218 19.70 1.82 19.10
CA ARG A 218 20.45 2.83 19.87
C ARG A 218 20.44 4.22 19.22
N SER A 219 20.41 4.28 17.90
CA SER A 219 20.41 5.53 17.12
C SER A 219 19.02 6.16 16.94
N TYR A 220 17.95 5.48 17.35
CA TYR A 220 16.58 5.95 17.13
C TYR A 220 16.27 7.32 17.79
N PRO A 221 16.66 7.57 19.08
CA PRO A 221 16.39 8.86 19.71
C PRO A 221 17.13 10.03 19.04
N GLY A 222 18.34 9.77 18.53
CA GLY A 222 19.16 10.79 17.87
C GLY A 222 18.72 11.11 16.43
N LEU A 223 17.81 10.32 15.84
CA LEU A 223 17.25 10.61 14.54
C LEU A 223 15.99 11.48 14.72
N THR A 224 16.21 12.78 14.87
CA THR A 224 15.13 13.77 15.12
C THR A 224 14.35 14.10 13.86
N ASN A 225 15.01 14.17 12.69
CA ASN A 225 14.40 14.52 11.42
C ASN A 225 14.51 13.34 10.43
N PRO A 226 13.62 12.34 10.52
CA PRO A 226 13.58 11.27 9.52
C PRO A 226 13.06 11.82 8.19
N ASP A 227 13.55 11.26 7.09
CA ASP A 227 13.05 11.59 5.75
C ASP A 227 11.78 10.81 5.41
N ARG A 228 11.58 9.66 6.08
CA ARG A 228 10.44 8.76 5.88
C ARG A 228 10.02 8.12 7.19
N TRP A 229 8.73 7.78 7.26
CA TRP A 229 8.15 6.99 8.33
C TRP A 229 7.52 5.72 7.77
N PHE A 230 7.60 4.63 8.54
CA PHE A 230 7.02 3.35 8.13
C PHE A 230 6.25 2.71 9.29
N CYS A 231 5.21 1.96 8.94
CA CYS A 231 4.36 1.25 9.89
C CYS A 231 4.84 -0.19 10.14
N SER A 232 5.66 -0.73 9.24
CA SER A 232 6.28 -2.05 9.40
C SER A 232 7.69 -2.09 8.81
N GLU A 233 8.47 -3.11 9.18
CA GLU A 233 9.78 -3.33 8.58
C GLU A 233 9.66 -3.76 7.11
N GLU A 234 8.60 -4.49 6.77
CA GLU A 234 8.30 -4.90 5.41
C GLU A 234 8.08 -3.67 4.51
N ASP A 235 7.35 -2.65 4.99
CA ASP A 235 7.13 -1.41 4.25
C ASP A 235 8.44 -0.66 4.03
N ALA A 236 9.28 -0.58 5.07
CA ALA A 236 10.60 0.05 4.96
C ALA A 236 11.50 -0.66 3.94
N GLN A 237 11.51 -2.00 3.96
CA GLN A 237 12.27 -2.81 3.01
C GLN A 237 11.72 -2.70 1.58
N ALA A 238 10.40 -2.70 1.43
CA ALA A 238 9.74 -2.49 0.14
C ALA A 238 10.04 -1.11 -0.46
N ALA A 239 10.21 -0.09 0.40
CA ALA A 239 10.64 1.25 0.01
C ALA A 239 12.17 1.32 -0.28
N GLY A 240 12.89 0.21 -0.24
CA GLY A 240 14.33 0.14 -0.51
C GLY A 240 15.23 0.52 0.66
N PHE A 241 14.70 0.57 1.87
CA PHE A 241 15.51 0.85 3.07
C PHE A 241 15.98 -0.45 3.71
N ARG A 242 17.22 -0.48 4.20
CA ARG A 242 17.72 -1.56 5.02
C ARG A 242 17.71 -1.20 6.50
N ARG A 243 17.66 -2.21 7.38
CA ARG A 243 17.80 -2.01 8.82
C ARG A 243 19.16 -1.42 9.18
N ALA A 244 19.20 -0.55 10.17
CA ALA A 244 20.44 -0.07 10.75
C ALA A 244 21.21 -1.22 11.43
N TYR A 245 22.53 -1.30 11.23
CA TYR A 245 23.36 -2.38 11.78
C TYR A 245 23.44 -2.40 13.31
N ASN A 246 23.18 -1.26 13.96
CA ASN A 246 23.15 -1.13 15.40
C ASN A 246 21.80 -1.50 16.04
N CYS A 247 20.84 -1.98 15.24
CA CYS A 247 19.59 -2.53 15.74
C CYS A 247 19.77 -4.02 16.06
N ARG A 248 19.45 -4.42 17.29
CA ARG A 248 19.50 -5.83 17.68
C ARG A 248 18.41 -6.62 16.93
N PRO A 249 18.72 -7.81 16.35
CA PRO A 249 17.71 -8.70 15.82
C PRO A 249 16.71 -9.08 16.93
N GLY A 250 15.42 -9.03 16.64
CA GLY A 250 14.39 -9.49 17.58
C GLY A 250 13.91 -8.48 18.62
N ALA A 251 14.39 -7.25 18.63
CA ALA A 251 13.80 -6.19 19.44
C ALA A 251 12.41 -5.85 18.85
N LYS A 252 11.35 -6.39 19.47
CA LYS A 252 9.97 -5.98 19.16
C LYS A 252 9.81 -4.53 19.59
N SER A 253 9.17 -3.70 18.77
CA SER A 253 8.69 -2.39 19.18
C SER A 253 7.78 -2.57 20.41
N LYS A 254 8.09 -1.84 21.47
CA LYS A 254 7.20 -1.72 22.64
C LYS A 254 6.07 -0.77 22.30
#